data_00e868424488c8af16f240a3cd2dd2e3
#
_entry.id   00e868424488c8af16f240a3cd2dd2e3
#
_cell.length_a   1.000
_cell.length_b   1.000
_cell.length_c   1.000
_cell.angle_alpha   90.00
_cell.angle_beta   90.00
_cell.angle_gamma   90.00
#
_symmetry.space_group_name_H-M   'P 1'
#
loop_
_entity.id
_entity.type
_entity.pdbx_description
1 polymer ?
#
loop_
_entity_poly.entity_id
_entity_poly.type
_entity_poly.pdbx_seq_one_letter_code
_entity_poly.pdbx_strand_id
1 'polypeptide(L)'
;MDVKKKIAGKRVLVVDDEQDILDTLAALLDICKIDTASSFEEGKRLLETNDYDIAVLDIMGVRGFDLLSVANKRGIPALMLTAHALSEENLKKSAENGAYYYAPKDEINNIDVFIADVLEAKEKNKSAWVKVFERLGSFYDRKFGGPDWREKERDFWEKRAKSVK
;
A
#
# COMPACT_ATOMS: atom_id res chain seq x y z
N MET A 1 -8.31 -7.97 -15.77
CA MET A 1 -6.98 -8.27 -15.20
C MET A 1 -7.03 -9.59 -14.44
N ASP A 2 -6.11 -10.50 -14.74
CA ASP A 2 -5.99 -11.75 -13.98
C ASP A 2 -5.03 -11.48 -12.80
N VAL A 3 -5.57 -11.41 -11.60
CA VAL A 3 -4.81 -11.07 -10.39
C VAL A 3 -3.69 -12.06 -10.14
N LYS A 4 -3.98 -13.36 -10.22
CA LYS A 4 -2.97 -14.40 -9.94
C LYS A 4 -1.81 -14.33 -10.91
N LYS A 5 -2.08 -14.13 -12.19
CA LYS A 5 -1.02 -13.97 -13.18
C LYS A 5 -0.18 -12.72 -12.94
N LYS A 6 -0.84 -11.65 -12.51
CA LYS A 6 -0.15 -10.37 -12.27
C LYS A 6 0.84 -10.47 -11.11
N ILE A 7 0.49 -11.18 -10.05
CA ILE A 7 1.30 -11.23 -8.83
C ILE A 7 2.21 -12.45 -8.72
N ALA A 8 1.99 -13.49 -9.53
CA ALA A 8 2.76 -14.73 -9.44
C ALA A 8 4.26 -14.47 -9.61
N GLY A 9 5.06 -14.97 -8.67
CA GLY A 9 6.51 -14.85 -8.69
C GLY A 9 7.05 -13.46 -8.36
N LYS A 10 6.18 -12.49 -8.08
CA LYS A 10 6.62 -11.13 -7.74
C LYS A 10 7.27 -11.11 -6.36
N ARG A 11 8.28 -10.27 -6.21
CA ARG A 11 9.00 -10.12 -4.95
C ARG A 11 8.31 -9.05 -4.11
N VAL A 12 7.82 -9.46 -2.95
CA VAL A 12 7.04 -8.60 -2.05
C VAL A 12 7.75 -8.52 -0.70
N LEU A 13 7.98 -7.31 -0.22
CA LEU A 13 8.42 -7.11 1.15
C LEU A 13 7.22 -6.69 1.98
N VAL A 14 7.02 -7.33 3.13
CA VAL A 14 5.98 -6.94 4.09
C VAL A 14 6.65 -6.53 5.38
N VAL A 15 6.36 -5.32 5.87
CA VAL A 15 6.90 -4.82 7.14
C VAL A 15 5.75 -4.47 8.08
N ASP A 16 5.64 -5.20 9.18
CA ASP A 16 4.57 -5.04 10.17
C ASP A 16 5.06 -5.64 11.48
N ASP A 17 4.82 -4.98 12.61
CA ASP A 17 5.26 -5.49 13.92
C ASP A 17 4.32 -6.56 14.50
N GLU A 18 3.18 -6.81 13.85
CA GLU A 18 2.24 -7.85 14.26
C GLU A 18 2.53 -9.14 13.51
N GLN A 19 3.01 -10.16 14.22
CA GLN A 19 3.35 -11.44 13.62
C GLN A 19 2.16 -12.09 12.91
N ASP A 20 0.95 -11.95 13.47
CA ASP A 20 -0.26 -12.51 12.86
C ASP A 20 -0.52 -11.93 11.47
N ILE A 21 -0.23 -10.64 11.27
CA ILE A 21 -0.38 -9.99 9.97
C ILE A 21 0.66 -10.54 8.99
N LEU A 22 1.90 -10.67 9.43
CA LEU A 22 2.96 -11.24 8.58
C LEU A 22 2.60 -12.65 8.13
N ASP A 23 2.12 -13.48 9.06
CA ASP A 23 1.72 -14.86 8.76
C ASP A 23 0.53 -14.92 7.80
N THR A 24 -0.46 -14.05 8.03
CA THR A 24 -1.66 -13.97 7.17
C THR A 24 -1.27 -13.57 5.75
N LEU A 25 -0.43 -12.56 5.61
CA LEU A 25 -0.01 -12.11 4.29
C LEU A 25 0.83 -13.16 3.57
N ALA A 26 1.71 -13.84 4.30
CA ALA A 26 2.49 -14.92 3.71
C ALA A 26 1.58 -16.03 3.16
N ALA A 27 0.50 -16.35 3.88
CA ALA A 27 -0.45 -17.35 3.41
C ALA A 27 -1.28 -16.87 2.21
N LEU A 28 -1.75 -15.63 2.25
CA LEU A 28 -2.57 -15.06 1.16
C LEU A 28 -1.77 -14.85 -0.13
N LEU A 29 -0.48 -14.64 -0.01
CA LEU A 29 0.41 -14.32 -1.13
C LEU A 29 1.41 -15.44 -1.41
N ASP A 30 0.98 -16.67 -1.23
CA ASP A 30 1.86 -17.86 -1.36
C ASP A 30 2.44 -18.05 -2.77
N ILE A 31 1.82 -17.46 -3.80
CA ILE A 31 2.34 -17.49 -5.17
C ILE A 31 3.40 -16.41 -5.44
N CYS A 32 3.62 -15.53 -4.49
CA CYS A 32 4.66 -14.50 -4.55
C CYS A 32 5.92 -14.98 -3.85
N LYS A 33 7.01 -14.24 -4.03
CA LYS A 33 8.25 -14.42 -3.27
C LYS A 33 8.27 -13.38 -2.18
N ILE A 34 8.00 -13.78 -0.95
CA ILE A 34 7.79 -12.86 0.16
C ILE A 34 8.98 -12.85 1.11
N ASP A 35 9.44 -11.63 1.45
CA ASP A 35 10.29 -11.39 2.61
C ASP A 35 9.45 -10.61 3.64
N THR A 36 9.66 -10.90 4.91
CA THR A 36 8.96 -10.21 5.99
C THR A 36 9.96 -9.56 6.93
N ALA A 37 9.53 -8.45 7.55
CA ALA A 37 10.29 -7.76 8.58
C ALA A 37 9.33 -7.29 9.66
N SER A 38 9.74 -7.38 10.92
CA SER A 38 8.89 -6.99 12.05
C SER A 38 9.34 -5.68 12.71
N SER A 39 10.38 -5.03 12.18
CA SER A 39 10.90 -3.79 12.74
C SER A 39 11.30 -2.83 11.62
N PHE A 40 11.41 -1.54 11.99
CA PHE A 40 11.90 -0.52 11.09
C PHE A 40 13.30 -0.85 10.55
N GLU A 41 14.21 -1.22 11.44
CA GLU A 41 15.62 -1.46 11.10
C GLU A 41 15.75 -2.59 10.08
N GLU A 42 15.04 -3.68 10.29
CA GLU A 42 15.08 -4.81 9.37
C GLU A 42 14.42 -4.44 8.03
N GLY A 43 13.28 -3.77 8.07
CA GLY A 43 12.58 -3.32 6.86
C GLY A 43 13.44 -2.39 6.03
N LYS A 44 14.09 -1.43 6.68
CA LYS A 44 15.00 -0.50 6.01
C LYS A 44 16.17 -1.22 5.36
N ARG A 45 16.80 -2.14 6.10
CA ARG A 45 17.92 -2.93 5.59
C ARG A 45 17.52 -3.71 4.33
N LEU A 46 16.37 -4.38 4.39
CA LEU A 46 15.90 -5.15 3.24
C LEU A 46 15.57 -4.26 2.04
N LEU A 47 14.92 -3.12 2.28
CA LEU A 47 14.62 -2.16 1.20
C LEU A 47 15.89 -1.61 0.55
N GLU A 48 16.95 -1.43 1.33
CA GLU A 48 18.20 -0.87 0.82
C GLU A 48 19.08 -1.90 0.10
N THR A 49 18.92 -3.18 0.43
CA THR A 49 19.83 -4.22 -0.07
C THR A 49 19.22 -5.17 -1.10
N ASN A 50 17.90 -5.23 -1.19
CA ASN A 50 17.22 -6.14 -2.11
C ASN A 50 16.31 -5.38 -3.08
N ASP A 51 16.03 -6.01 -4.21
CA ASP A 51 15.08 -5.49 -5.18
C ASP A 51 13.71 -6.13 -4.93
N TYR A 52 12.68 -5.29 -4.81
CA TYR A 52 11.30 -5.74 -4.65
C TYR A 52 10.43 -5.13 -5.72
N ASP A 53 9.41 -5.86 -6.12
CA ASP A 53 8.39 -5.33 -7.03
C ASP A 53 7.40 -4.44 -6.30
N ILE A 54 7.19 -4.69 -5.01
CA ILE A 54 6.32 -3.89 -4.16
C ILE A 54 6.69 -4.07 -2.69
N ALA A 55 6.44 -3.04 -1.88
CA ALA A 55 6.55 -3.11 -0.42
C ALA A 55 5.18 -2.83 0.20
N VAL A 56 4.79 -3.66 1.16
CA VAL A 56 3.57 -3.48 1.96
C VAL A 56 4.02 -3.05 3.35
N LEU A 57 3.65 -1.83 3.73
CA LEU A 57 4.20 -1.17 4.92
C LEU A 57 3.09 -0.79 5.91
N ASP A 58 3.22 -1.24 7.16
CA ASP A 58 2.37 -0.77 8.24
C ASP A 58 2.78 0.65 8.62
N ILE A 59 1.82 1.52 8.90
CA ILE A 59 2.12 2.92 9.24
C ILE A 59 2.70 3.02 10.65
N MET A 60 2.08 2.36 11.63
CA MET A 60 2.52 2.40 13.03
C MET A 60 3.31 1.16 13.40
N GLY A 61 4.15 1.29 14.41
CA GLY A 61 4.94 0.18 14.92
C GLY A 61 6.27 -0.04 14.20
N VAL A 62 6.33 0.29 12.91
CA VAL A 62 7.55 0.13 12.09
C VAL A 62 7.96 1.43 11.38
N ARG A 63 7.39 2.57 11.77
CA ARG A 63 7.67 3.87 11.17
C ARG A 63 7.43 3.84 9.65
N GLY A 64 6.21 3.47 9.28
CA GLY A 64 5.85 3.22 7.87
C GLY A 64 6.12 4.36 6.92
N PHE A 65 5.93 5.63 7.34
CA PHE A 65 6.21 6.78 6.47
C PHE A 65 7.70 6.96 6.21
N ASP A 66 8.55 6.62 7.18
CA ASP A 66 10.00 6.65 6.97
C ASP A 66 10.43 5.53 6.01
N LEU A 67 9.82 4.35 6.14
CA LEU A 67 10.07 3.25 5.20
C LEU A 67 9.57 3.60 3.79
N LEU A 68 8.45 4.30 3.70
CA LEU A 68 7.92 4.78 2.41
C LEU A 68 8.96 5.67 1.71
N SER A 69 9.60 6.55 2.46
CA SER A 69 10.67 7.41 1.92
C SER A 69 11.83 6.57 1.36
N VAL A 70 12.24 5.54 2.09
CA VAL A 70 13.31 4.63 1.63
C VAL A 70 12.89 3.91 0.36
N ALA A 71 11.66 3.37 0.32
CA ALA A 71 11.13 2.67 -0.86
C ALA A 71 11.10 3.60 -2.07
N ASN A 72 10.64 4.84 -1.89
CA ASN A 72 10.58 5.82 -2.98
C ASN A 72 11.97 6.09 -3.58
N LYS A 73 12.99 6.22 -2.74
CA LYS A 73 14.36 6.44 -3.19
C LYS A 73 14.89 5.26 -4.02
N ARG A 74 14.41 4.06 -3.74
CA ARG A 74 14.81 2.86 -4.47
C ARG A 74 13.91 2.57 -5.67
N GLY A 75 12.86 3.39 -5.90
CA GLY A 75 11.93 3.14 -6.99
C GLY A 75 11.01 1.94 -6.74
N ILE A 76 10.85 1.54 -5.49
CA ILE A 76 9.99 0.43 -5.09
C ILE A 76 8.62 0.99 -4.75
N PRO A 77 7.56 0.60 -5.49
CA PRO A 77 6.22 1.10 -5.17
C PRO A 77 5.75 0.55 -3.83
N ALA A 78 5.08 1.38 -3.04
CA ALA A 78 4.65 1.01 -1.70
C ALA A 78 3.13 1.09 -1.56
N LEU A 79 2.58 0.12 -0.83
CA LEU A 79 1.19 0.07 -0.39
C LEU A 79 1.20 0.21 1.13
N MET A 80 0.46 1.21 1.64
CA MET A 80 0.32 1.39 3.08
C MET A 80 -0.86 0.56 3.58
N LEU A 81 -0.62 -0.26 4.60
CA LEU A 81 -1.63 -1.15 5.18
C LEU A 81 -1.75 -0.81 6.67
N THR A 82 -2.95 -0.47 7.15
CA THR A 82 -3.08 0.02 8.51
C THR A 82 -4.39 -0.39 9.19
N ALA A 83 -4.32 -0.56 10.51
CA ALA A 83 -5.49 -0.71 11.37
C ALA A 83 -5.60 0.50 12.31
N HIS A 84 -4.54 0.74 13.08
CA HIS A 84 -4.55 1.73 14.16
C HIS A 84 -4.38 3.17 13.67
N ALA A 85 -3.81 3.36 12.50
CA ALA A 85 -3.59 4.70 11.93
C ALA A 85 -4.57 5.01 10.79
N LEU A 86 -5.74 4.36 10.79
CA LEU A 86 -6.76 4.57 9.76
C LEU A 86 -7.46 5.91 9.97
N SER A 87 -7.15 6.89 9.14
CA SER A 87 -7.72 8.23 9.19
C SER A 87 -7.65 8.89 7.82
N GLU A 88 -8.50 9.91 7.60
CA GLU A 88 -8.42 10.69 6.36
C GLU A 88 -7.10 11.44 6.25
N GLU A 89 -6.55 11.86 7.39
CA GLU A 89 -5.24 12.54 7.43
C GLU A 89 -4.13 11.60 6.96
N ASN A 90 -4.08 10.37 7.45
CA ASN A 90 -3.06 9.40 7.05
C ASN A 90 -3.27 8.91 5.63
N LEU A 91 -4.50 8.81 5.16
CA LEU A 91 -4.80 8.53 3.76
C LEU A 91 -4.19 9.60 2.86
N LYS A 92 -4.46 10.87 3.16
CA LYS A 92 -3.92 12.00 2.41
C LYS A 92 -2.39 12.04 2.50
N LYS A 93 -1.84 11.86 3.71
CA LYS A 93 -0.39 11.85 3.92
C LYS A 93 0.31 10.76 3.12
N SER A 94 -0.30 9.57 3.04
CA SER A 94 0.22 8.47 2.23
C SER A 94 0.32 8.88 0.76
N ALA A 95 -0.74 9.48 0.22
CA ALA A 95 -0.75 9.95 -1.15
C ALA A 95 0.27 11.06 -1.39
N GLU A 96 0.35 12.04 -0.47
CA GLU A 96 1.31 13.15 -0.57
C GLU A 96 2.75 12.67 -0.57
N ASN A 97 3.04 11.61 0.18
CA ASN A 97 4.40 11.07 0.32
C ASN A 97 4.72 9.98 -0.70
N GLY A 98 3.88 9.82 -1.71
CA GLY A 98 4.19 8.98 -2.85
C GLY A 98 3.83 7.51 -2.74
N ALA A 99 3.01 7.13 -1.75
CA ALA A 99 2.46 5.78 -1.71
C ALA A 99 1.55 5.55 -2.91
N TYR A 100 1.55 4.34 -3.44
CA TYR A 100 0.66 3.98 -4.54
C TYR A 100 -0.75 3.63 -4.07
N TYR A 101 -0.88 3.21 -2.81
CA TYR A 101 -2.11 2.64 -2.29
C TYR A 101 -2.19 2.81 -0.78
N TYR A 102 -3.41 2.80 -0.25
CA TYR A 102 -3.67 2.85 1.20
C TYR A 102 -4.85 1.92 1.46
N ALA A 103 -4.63 0.89 2.26
CA ALA A 103 -5.64 -0.14 2.50
C ALA A 103 -5.82 -0.40 3.99
N PRO A 104 -7.07 -0.65 4.44
CA PRO A 104 -7.32 -1.02 5.83
C PRO A 104 -7.02 -2.50 6.05
N LYS A 105 -6.49 -2.85 7.21
CA LYS A 105 -6.28 -4.26 7.58
C LYS A 105 -7.60 -5.04 7.62
N ASP A 106 -8.73 -4.36 7.80
CA ASP A 106 -10.07 -4.95 7.72
C ASP A 106 -10.29 -5.65 6.38
N GLU A 107 -9.63 -5.18 5.32
CA GLU A 107 -9.78 -5.70 3.96
C GLU A 107 -8.58 -6.52 3.50
N ILE A 108 -7.82 -7.08 4.45
CA ILE A 108 -6.58 -7.81 4.17
C ILE A 108 -6.80 -9.00 3.23
N ASN A 109 -7.98 -9.60 3.25
CA ASN A 109 -8.29 -10.74 2.37
C ASN A 109 -8.26 -10.38 0.88
N ASN A 110 -8.31 -9.10 0.56
CA ASN A 110 -8.24 -8.59 -0.82
C ASN A 110 -6.85 -8.05 -1.17
N ILE A 111 -5.84 -8.35 -0.37
CA ILE A 111 -4.50 -7.81 -0.57
C ILE A 111 -3.91 -8.15 -1.94
N ASP A 112 -4.23 -9.33 -2.45
CA ASP A 112 -3.79 -9.76 -3.79
C ASP A 112 -4.28 -8.80 -4.87
N VAL A 113 -5.54 -8.38 -4.79
CA VAL A 113 -6.14 -7.42 -5.73
C VAL A 113 -5.44 -6.06 -5.61
N PHE A 114 -5.21 -5.61 -4.38
CA PHE A 114 -4.57 -4.31 -4.13
C PHE A 114 -3.13 -4.29 -4.66
N ILE A 115 -2.39 -5.37 -4.45
CA ILE A 115 -1.03 -5.51 -4.98
C ILE A 115 -1.06 -5.50 -6.51
N ALA A 116 -1.99 -6.23 -7.11
CA ALA A 116 -2.13 -6.25 -8.56
C ALA A 116 -2.43 -4.86 -9.13
N ASP A 117 -3.27 -4.07 -8.44
CA ASP A 117 -3.55 -2.68 -8.84
C ASP A 117 -2.28 -1.82 -8.84
N VAL A 118 -1.44 -1.97 -7.82
CA VAL A 118 -0.17 -1.23 -7.72
C VAL A 118 0.79 -1.64 -8.84
N LEU A 119 0.94 -2.94 -9.04
CA LEU A 119 1.85 -3.46 -10.07
C LEU A 119 1.42 -3.03 -11.47
N GLU A 120 0.13 -3.06 -11.75
CA GLU A 120 -0.39 -2.60 -13.04
C GLU A 120 -0.17 -1.11 -13.23
N ALA A 121 -0.43 -0.30 -12.21
CA ALA A 121 -0.20 1.14 -12.28
C ALA A 121 1.27 1.47 -12.54
N LYS A 122 2.17 0.78 -11.85
CA LYS A 122 3.62 0.96 -12.03
C LYS A 122 4.04 0.59 -13.45
N GLU A 123 3.57 -0.54 -13.94
CA GLU A 123 3.88 -1.05 -15.28
C GLU A 123 3.41 -0.07 -16.38
N LYS A 124 2.19 0.46 -16.21
CA LYS A 124 1.58 1.37 -17.18
C LYS A 124 1.93 2.83 -16.95
N ASN A 125 2.73 3.12 -15.93
CA ASN A 125 3.12 4.46 -15.53
C ASN A 125 1.90 5.35 -15.25
N LYS A 126 0.97 4.82 -14.45
CA LYS A 126 -0.30 5.48 -14.08
C LYS A 126 -0.45 5.53 -12.57
N SER A 127 -1.39 6.35 -12.10
CA SER A 127 -1.77 6.41 -10.69
C SER A 127 -2.66 5.21 -10.33
N ALA A 128 -2.45 4.63 -9.15
CA ALA A 128 -3.34 3.59 -8.62
C ALA A 128 -4.50 4.18 -7.80
N TRP A 129 -4.52 5.49 -7.55
CA TRP A 129 -5.51 6.10 -6.64
C TRP A 129 -6.95 6.00 -7.15
N VAL A 130 -7.15 5.97 -8.47
CA VAL A 130 -8.48 5.68 -9.02
C VAL A 130 -8.99 4.33 -8.51
N LYS A 131 -8.12 3.32 -8.50
CA LYS A 131 -8.49 1.98 -8.02
C LYS A 131 -8.76 1.97 -6.51
N VAL A 132 -8.00 2.75 -5.73
CA VAL A 132 -8.25 2.89 -4.30
C VAL A 132 -9.68 3.38 -4.06
N PHE A 133 -10.10 4.44 -4.77
CA PHE A 133 -11.46 4.97 -4.62
C PHE A 133 -12.53 4.00 -5.13
N GLU A 134 -12.28 3.33 -6.24
CA GLU A 134 -13.23 2.35 -6.77
C GLU A 134 -13.46 1.19 -5.79
N ARG A 135 -12.39 0.67 -5.20
CA ARG A 135 -12.47 -0.51 -4.35
C ARG A 135 -12.80 -0.20 -2.90
N LEU A 136 -12.29 0.90 -2.38
CA LEU A 136 -12.31 1.21 -0.95
C LEU A 136 -13.03 2.51 -0.61
N GLY A 137 -13.50 3.26 -1.62
CA GLY A 137 -14.16 4.55 -1.37
C GLY A 137 -15.35 4.44 -0.44
N SER A 138 -16.21 3.43 -0.62
CA SER A 138 -17.37 3.23 0.25
C SER A 138 -16.95 2.88 1.67
N PHE A 139 -15.89 2.10 1.85
CA PHE A 139 -15.34 1.78 3.16
C PHE A 139 -14.88 3.08 3.86
N TYR A 140 -14.11 3.91 3.16
CA TYR A 140 -13.61 5.16 3.73
C TYR A 140 -14.75 6.14 4.01
N ASP A 141 -15.75 6.23 3.14
CA ASP A 141 -16.93 7.06 3.39
C ASP A 141 -17.58 6.68 4.72
N ARG A 142 -17.75 5.40 4.99
CA ARG A 142 -18.34 4.94 6.25
C ARG A 142 -17.46 5.26 7.45
N LYS A 143 -16.15 5.06 7.31
CA LYS A 143 -15.19 5.28 8.40
C LYS A 143 -15.00 6.76 8.73
N PHE A 144 -15.10 7.63 7.73
CA PHE A 144 -14.83 9.06 7.89
C PHE A 144 -16.10 9.90 8.03
N GLY A 145 -17.26 9.26 8.22
CA GLY A 145 -18.51 9.95 8.51
C GLY A 145 -19.26 10.48 7.30
N GLY A 146 -19.02 9.92 6.11
CA GLY A 146 -19.68 10.30 4.87
C GLY A 146 -18.67 10.70 3.79
N PRO A 147 -19.14 11.08 2.58
CA PRO A 147 -18.24 11.36 1.45
C PRO A 147 -17.53 12.73 1.53
N ASP A 148 -17.80 13.54 2.53
CA ASP A 148 -17.26 14.91 2.64
C ASP A 148 -15.73 14.95 2.65
N TRP A 149 -15.07 13.90 3.14
CA TRP A 149 -13.62 13.87 3.22
C TRP A 149 -12.95 14.03 1.85
N ARG A 150 -13.56 13.50 0.79
CA ARG A 150 -13.02 13.67 -0.57
C ARG A 150 -13.42 15.00 -1.17
N GLU A 151 -14.59 15.53 -0.85
CA GLU A 151 -15.04 16.82 -1.36
C GLU A 151 -14.19 17.97 -0.82
N LYS A 152 -13.81 17.92 0.48
CA LYS A 152 -12.94 18.93 1.10
C LYS A 152 -11.60 19.05 0.38
N GLU A 153 -11.13 17.97 -0.21
CA GLU A 153 -9.82 17.91 -0.84
C GLU A 153 -9.95 17.51 -2.31
N ARG A 154 -11.03 17.96 -2.96
CA ARG A 154 -11.33 17.55 -4.34
C ARG A 154 -10.15 17.79 -5.29
N ASP A 155 -9.57 18.98 -5.26
CA ASP A 155 -8.47 19.32 -6.18
C ASP A 155 -7.26 18.42 -5.96
N PHE A 156 -6.95 18.13 -4.70
CA PHE A 156 -5.86 17.23 -4.34
C PHE A 156 -6.10 15.84 -4.93
N TRP A 157 -7.31 15.27 -4.72
CA TRP A 157 -7.59 13.91 -5.17
C TRP A 157 -7.70 13.80 -6.69
N GLU A 158 -8.28 14.79 -7.34
CA GLU A 158 -8.35 14.81 -8.80
C GLU A 158 -6.95 14.82 -9.42
N LYS A 159 -6.06 15.61 -8.86
CA LYS A 159 -4.68 15.69 -9.30
C LYS A 159 -3.96 14.36 -9.09
N ARG A 160 -4.14 13.71 -7.94
CA ARG A 160 -3.53 12.40 -7.65
C ARG A 160 -4.03 11.31 -8.58
N ALA A 161 -5.31 11.28 -8.86
CA ALA A 161 -5.89 10.29 -9.77
C ALA A 161 -5.30 10.37 -11.18
N LYS A 162 -4.83 11.55 -11.60
CA LYS A 162 -4.23 11.78 -12.92
C LYS A 162 -2.70 11.70 -12.90
N SER A 163 -2.08 11.62 -11.72
CA SER A 163 -0.62 11.63 -11.60
C SER A 163 0.00 10.39 -12.23
N VAL A 164 1.18 10.61 -12.81
CA VAL A 164 2.07 9.55 -13.28
C VAL A 164 3.11 9.32 -12.19
N LYS A 165 3.37 8.08 -11.86
CA LYS A 165 4.33 7.69 -10.81
C LYS A 165 5.60 7.12 -11.38
#